data_668db5f9a525e4a6dca0db2c8a91f3bd
#
_entry.id   668db5f9a525e4a6dca0db2c8a91f3bd
#
_cell.length_a   1.000
_cell.length_b   1.000
_cell.length_c   1.000
_cell.angle_alpha   90.00
_cell.angle_beta   90.00
_cell.angle_gamma   90.00
#
_symmetry.space_group_name_H-M   'P 1'
#
loop_
_entity.id
_entity.type
_entity.pdbx_description
1 polymer ?
#
loop_
_entity_poly.entity_id
_entity_poly.type
_entity_poly.pdbx_seq_one_letter_code
_entity_poly.pdbx_strand_id
1 'polypeptide(L)'
;MTTPPVCSYEGSDYQTSFWEKGGRAYEDACEAYALRRLLPTQGEHLLELGAGAGRNTPRYHGYKRITLLDYSRTQLEQARERLGDSPRYRYIAADIYHLPFVEGVFDGATMIRTLHHMADAPLALAQVERSLQPGAAFILEYANKRNIKSILRYFLRKQSWSPFNCEPVEYIPLNFDFHPAAIRKWMGDLGFSIIRTLTVSHFRMGLLKRLFPVRFLAWLDSLAALTGKWWQLSPSVFLLTHSKLDGISAPEGAIFACPACGNPLEDTPPLLRCSRCQHAYPVQGGIYDFRLDPPAGVN
;
A
#
# COMPACT_ATOMS: atom_id res chain seq x y z
N MET A 1 16.79 -12.66 13.63
CA MET A 1 15.51 -12.97 12.98
C MET A 1 15.73 -12.81 11.49
N THR A 2 15.34 -13.76 10.68
CA THR A 2 15.43 -13.64 9.21
C THR A 2 14.38 -12.63 8.73
N THR A 3 14.78 -11.70 7.86
CA THR A 3 13.85 -10.75 7.23
C THR A 3 12.78 -11.52 6.44
N PRO A 4 11.47 -11.14 6.56
CA PRO A 4 10.43 -11.79 5.77
C PRO A 4 10.69 -11.65 4.26
N PRO A 5 10.26 -12.62 3.44
CA PRO A 5 10.45 -12.54 2.00
C PRO A 5 9.66 -11.35 1.41
N VAL A 6 10.25 -10.68 0.43
CA VAL A 6 9.66 -9.54 -0.27
C VAL A 6 9.16 -9.98 -1.65
N CYS A 7 7.93 -9.64 -1.99
CA CYS A 7 7.41 -9.80 -3.34
C CYS A 7 8.01 -8.71 -4.25
N SER A 8 8.67 -9.09 -5.32
CA SER A 8 9.30 -8.15 -6.26
C SER A 8 8.70 -8.27 -7.65
N TYR A 9 8.37 -7.14 -8.24
CA TYR A 9 7.96 -6.98 -9.64
C TYR A 9 9.10 -6.43 -10.50
N GLU A 10 10.35 -6.65 -10.08
CA GLU A 10 11.53 -6.22 -10.83
C GLU A 10 11.55 -6.82 -12.23
N GLY A 11 11.81 -6.00 -13.27
CA GLY A 11 11.82 -6.40 -14.67
C GLY A 11 10.45 -6.74 -15.27
N SER A 12 9.34 -6.54 -14.54
CA SER A 12 8.01 -6.90 -15.03
C SER A 12 7.26 -5.75 -15.69
N ASP A 13 6.38 -6.08 -16.63
CA ASP A 13 5.40 -5.19 -17.26
C ASP A 13 4.04 -5.21 -16.55
N TYR A 14 4.02 -5.46 -15.22
CA TYR A 14 2.82 -5.68 -14.43
C TYR A 14 1.75 -4.59 -14.63
N GLN A 15 2.13 -3.33 -14.73
CA GLN A 15 1.19 -2.24 -14.98
C GLN A 15 0.43 -2.46 -16.28
N THR A 16 1.14 -2.73 -17.38
CA THR A 16 0.53 -2.91 -18.71
C THR A 16 -0.25 -4.22 -18.80
N SER A 17 0.36 -5.34 -18.39
CA SER A 17 -0.25 -6.67 -18.54
C SER A 17 -1.47 -6.87 -17.62
N PHE A 18 -1.38 -6.43 -16.36
CA PHE A 18 -2.43 -6.66 -15.37
C PHE A 18 -3.49 -5.56 -15.37
N TRP A 19 -3.09 -4.27 -15.37
CA TRP A 19 -4.04 -3.16 -15.22
C TRP A 19 -4.60 -2.70 -16.56
N GLU A 20 -3.76 -2.41 -17.55
CA GLU A 20 -4.20 -1.79 -18.81
C GLU A 20 -4.83 -2.83 -19.75
N LYS A 21 -4.18 -3.98 -19.95
CA LYS A 21 -4.65 -5.06 -20.82
C LYS A 21 -5.44 -6.15 -20.09
N GLY A 22 -5.34 -6.24 -18.77
CA GLY A 22 -5.93 -7.29 -17.93
C GLY A 22 -7.43 -7.15 -17.64
N GLY A 23 -8.15 -6.21 -18.27
CA GLY A 23 -9.59 -6.01 -18.10
C GLY A 23 -9.99 -5.56 -16.69
N ARG A 24 -9.15 -4.73 -16.04
CA ARG A 24 -9.32 -4.25 -14.67
C ARG A 24 -9.98 -2.89 -14.53
N ALA A 25 -10.57 -2.36 -15.60
CA ALA A 25 -11.20 -1.04 -15.60
C ALA A 25 -12.32 -0.89 -14.54
N TYR A 26 -13.05 -1.97 -14.23
CA TYR A 26 -14.06 -1.95 -13.18
C TYR A 26 -13.42 -1.84 -11.79
N GLU A 27 -12.42 -2.66 -11.52
CA GLU A 27 -11.69 -2.63 -10.25
C GLU A 27 -11.03 -1.27 -10.03
N ASP A 28 -10.40 -0.71 -11.06
CA ASP A 28 -9.77 0.61 -11.01
C ASP A 28 -10.79 1.74 -10.74
N ALA A 29 -11.96 1.70 -11.38
CA ALA A 29 -13.03 2.66 -11.13
C ALA A 29 -13.58 2.57 -9.70
N CYS A 30 -13.75 1.35 -9.15
CA CYS A 30 -14.20 1.14 -7.78
C CYS A 30 -13.17 1.68 -6.77
N GLU A 31 -11.88 1.43 -6.97
CA GLU A 31 -10.80 1.98 -6.15
C GLU A 31 -10.78 3.52 -6.20
N ALA A 32 -10.95 4.11 -7.37
CA ALA A 32 -11.03 5.57 -7.52
C ALA A 32 -12.21 6.17 -6.72
N TYR A 33 -13.37 5.52 -6.69
CA TYR A 33 -14.49 5.93 -5.87
C TYR A 33 -14.20 5.82 -4.37
N ALA A 34 -13.56 4.73 -3.94
CA ALA A 34 -13.19 4.54 -2.55
C ALA A 34 -12.19 5.60 -2.10
N LEU A 35 -11.11 5.80 -2.85
CA LEU A 35 -10.09 6.80 -2.54
C LEU A 35 -10.67 8.21 -2.47
N ARG A 36 -11.51 8.62 -3.41
CA ARG A 36 -12.18 9.93 -3.40
C ARG A 36 -13.01 10.17 -2.13
N ARG A 37 -13.53 9.11 -1.48
CA ARG A 37 -14.34 9.21 -0.25
C ARG A 37 -13.52 9.13 1.03
N LEU A 38 -12.30 8.61 0.95
CA LEU A 38 -11.46 8.37 2.11
C LEU A 38 -10.31 9.36 2.22
N LEU A 39 -9.81 9.89 1.09
CA LEU A 39 -8.70 10.83 1.07
C LEU A 39 -9.06 12.14 1.76
N PRO A 40 -8.19 12.66 2.62
CA PRO A 40 -8.26 14.05 3.08
C PRO A 40 -8.24 15.02 1.89
N THR A 41 -8.91 16.14 2.04
CA THR A 41 -8.98 17.19 0.99
C THR A 41 -7.67 17.94 0.82
N GLN A 42 -6.82 17.92 1.84
CA GLN A 42 -5.50 18.57 1.86
C GLN A 42 -4.54 17.84 2.80
N GLY A 43 -3.26 17.94 2.51
CA GLY A 43 -2.16 17.37 3.29
C GLY A 43 -0.81 17.89 2.79
N GLU A 44 0.22 17.74 3.59
CA GLU A 44 1.57 18.20 3.27
C GLU A 44 2.41 17.13 2.58
N HIS A 45 2.51 15.93 3.16
CA HIS A 45 3.41 14.88 2.70
C HIS A 45 2.81 13.49 2.82
N LEU A 46 2.39 12.92 1.69
CA LEU A 46 1.85 11.56 1.62
C LEU A 46 2.96 10.52 1.36
N LEU A 47 2.87 9.39 2.05
CA LEU A 47 3.62 8.17 1.71
C LEU A 47 2.71 7.19 0.94
N GLU A 48 3.02 6.90 -0.32
CA GLU A 48 2.37 5.85 -1.11
C GLU A 48 3.22 4.59 -1.07
N LEU A 49 2.75 3.56 -0.33
CA LEU A 49 3.43 2.27 -0.15
C LEU A 49 2.96 1.27 -1.21
N GLY A 50 3.92 0.62 -1.89
CA GLY A 50 3.65 -0.24 -3.03
C GLY A 50 3.07 0.57 -4.20
N ALA A 51 3.72 1.69 -4.52
CA ALA A 51 3.27 2.64 -5.53
C ALA A 51 3.22 2.03 -6.94
N GLY A 52 4.03 0.99 -7.20
CA GLY A 52 4.17 0.39 -8.51
C GLY A 52 4.52 1.46 -9.55
N ALA A 53 3.87 1.40 -10.71
CA ALA A 53 4.03 2.39 -11.78
C ALA A 53 3.20 3.69 -11.56
N GLY A 54 2.88 4.05 -10.31
CA GLY A 54 2.23 5.32 -9.99
C GLY A 54 0.78 5.44 -10.44
N ARG A 55 0.03 4.34 -10.54
CA ARG A 55 -1.35 4.33 -11.04
C ARG A 55 -2.30 5.17 -10.18
N ASN A 56 -2.17 5.08 -8.86
CA ASN A 56 -3.04 5.80 -7.93
C ASN A 56 -2.54 7.22 -7.60
N THR A 57 -1.27 7.50 -7.80
CA THR A 57 -0.61 8.76 -7.43
C THR A 57 -1.35 10.02 -7.91
N PRO A 58 -1.88 10.09 -9.16
CA PRO A 58 -2.63 11.26 -9.61
C PRO A 58 -3.92 11.53 -8.82
N ARG A 59 -4.42 10.53 -8.06
CA ARG A 59 -5.64 10.64 -7.25
C ARG A 59 -5.42 11.39 -5.92
N TYR A 60 -4.15 11.55 -5.51
CA TYR A 60 -3.76 12.19 -4.24
C TYR A 60 -3.52 13.70 -4.40
N HIS A 61 -4.35 14.37 -5.20
CA HIS A 61 -4.19 15.79 -5.55
C HIS A 61 -4.27 16.75 -4.36
N GLY A 62 -4.83 16.34 -3.22
CA GLY A 62 -4.85 17.15 -2.00
C GLY A 62 -3.50 17.31 -1.31
N TYR A 63 -2.52 16.42 -1.58
CA TYR A 63 -1.20 16.46 -0.96
C TYR A 63 -0.20 17.27 -1.77
N LYS A 64 0.60 18.11 -1.08
CA LYS A 64 1.63 18.94 -1.72
C LYS A 64 2.82 18.11 -2.19
N ARG A 65 3.25 17.12 -1.40
CA ARG A 65 4.36 16.22 -1.71
C ARG A 65 3.90 14.76 -1.58
N ILE A 66 4.40 13.90 -2.46
CA ILE A 66 4.11 12.48 -2.44
C ILE A 66 5.42 11.72 -2.57
N THR A 67 5.71 10.88 -1.58
CA THR A 67 6.79 9.90 -1.64
C THR A 67 6.22 8.58 -2.13
N LEU A 68 6.64 8.15 -3.33
CA LEU A 68 6.31 6.85 -3.90
C LEU A 68 7.35 5.84 -3.45
N LEU A 69 6.93 4.84 -2.73
CA LEU A 69 7.79 3.75 -2.27
C LEU A 69 7.36 2.43 -2.89
N ASP A 70 8.30 1.75 -3.51
CA ASP A 70 8.15 0.38 -4.01
C ASP A 70 9.46 -0.38 -3.85
N TYR A 71 9.41 -1.70 -3.77
CA TYR A 71 10.63 -2.51 -3.77
C TYR A 71 11.22 -2.60 -5.18
N SER A 72 10.40 -2.59 -6.22
CA SER A 72 10.83 -2.69 -7.62
C SER A 72 11.26 -1.33 -8.17
N ARG A 73 12.54 -1.21 -8.49
CA ARG A 73 13.07 -0.06 -9.20
C ARG A 73 12.44 0.11 -10.59
N THR A 74 12.25 -1.00 -11.33
CA THR A 74 11.57 -0.99 -12.63
C THR A 74 10.19 -0.35 -12.57
N GLN A 75 9.40 -0.65 -11.53
CA GLN A 75 8.09 -0.05 -11.36
C GLN A 75 8.18 1.46 -11.06
N LEU A 76 9.17 1.89 -10.28
CA LEU A 76 9.39 3.32 -10.00
C LEU A 76 9.89 4.09 -11.23
N GLU A 77 10.67 3.48 -12.11
CA GLU A 77 11.05 4.05 -13.39
C GLU A 77 9.82 4.29 -14.27
N GLN A 78 8.92 3.31 -14.38
CA GLN A 78 7.64 3.47 -15.08
C GLN A 78 6.75 4.55 -14.41
N ALA A 79 6.76 4.63 -13.07
CA ALA A 79 6.04 5.70 -12.36
C ALA A 79 6.60 7.07 -12.70
N ARG A 80 7.92 7.23 -12.74
CA ARG A 80 8.60 8.47 -13.11
C ARG A 80 8.34 8.88 -14.57
N GLU A 81 8.36 7.93 -15.48
CA GLU A 81 7.96 8.17 -16.88
C GLU A 81 6.51 8.66 -16.99
N ARG A 82 5.60 8.10 -16.20
CA ARG A 82 4.18 8.45 -16.19
C ARG A 82 3.89 9.82 -15.54
N LEU A 83 4.54 10.13 -14.42
CA LEU A 83 4.24 11.30 -13.58
C LEU A 83 5.17 12.49 -13.86
N GLY A 84 6.32 12.22 -14.47
CA GLY A 84 7.34 13.21 -14.78
C GLY A 84 8.23 13.58 -13.60
N ASP A 85 9.20 14.44 -13.88
CA ASP A 85 10.10 15.02 -12.86
C ASP A 85 9.48 16.29 -12.29
N SER A 86 8.93 16.17 -11.09
CA SER A 86 8.34 17.28 -10.36
C SER A 86 8.84 17.24 -8.91
N PRO A 87 9.12 18.38 -8.27
CA PRO A 87 9.48 18.44 -6.86
C PRO A 87 8.37 17.91 -5.92
N ARG A 88 7.17 17.70 -6.48
CA ARG A 88 6.05 17.07 -5.79
C ARG A 88 6.30 15.58 -5.53
N TYR A 89 7.05 14.91 -6.38
CA TYR A 89 7.24 13.45 -6.34
C TYR A 89 8.65 13.09 -5.90
N ARG A 90 8.76 12.12 -4.99
CA ARG A 90 10.01 11.50 -4.59
C ARG A 90 9.87 9.99 -4.78
N TYR A 91 10.81 9.38 -5.52
CA TYR A 91 10.79 7.96 -5.86
C TYR A 91 11.81 7.21 -5.01
N ILE A 92 11.36 6.19 -4.27
CA ILE A 92 12.18 5.47 -3.29
C ILE A 92 12.05 3.96 -3.47
N ALA A 93 13.13 3.30 -3.84
CA ALA A 93 13.23 1.84 -3.82
C ALA A 93 13.66 1.39 -2.41
N ALA A 94 12.75 0.69 -1.70
CA ALA A 94 13.01 0.23 -0.34
C ALA A 94 12.16 -0.98 0.03
N ASP A 95 12.66 -1.75 1.02
CA ASP A 95 11.90 -2.81 1.67
C ASP A 95 10.92 -2.21 2.70
N ILE A 96 9.67 -2.64 2.64
CA ILE A 96 8.63 -2.19 3.57
C ILE A 96 8.91 -2.58 5.02
N TYR A 97 9.68 -3.64 5.24
CA TYR A 97 10.08 -4.08 6.58
C TYR A 97 11.21 -3.25 7.18
N HIS A 98 11.87 -2.41 6.35
CA HIS A 98 12.98 -1.55 6.72
C HIS A 98 12.83 -0.16 6.08
N LEU A 99 11.76 0.55 6.44
CA LEU A 99 11.49 1.86 5.85
C LEU A 99 12.59 2.88 6.18
N PRO A 100 13.11 3.61 5.17
CA PRO A 100 14.24 4.51 5.32
C PRO A 100 13.83 5.91 5.83
N PHE A 101 12.90 5.98 6.78
CA PHE A 101 12.38 7.25 7.28
C PHE A 101 12.63 7.40 8.78
N VAL A 102 12.86 8.64 9.20
CA VAL A 102 12.77 8.99 10.63
C VAL A 102 11.32 8.85 11.09
N GLU A 103 11.09 8.82 12.41
CA GLU A 103 9.74 8.72 12.95
C GLU A 103 8.94 10.00 12.68
N GLY A 104 7.64 9.84 12.36
CA GLY A 104 6.70 10.95 12.28
C GLY A 104 6.92 11.90 11.10
N VAL A 105 7.30 11.41 9.93
CA VAL A 105 7.53 12.24 8.72
C VAL A 105 6.25 12.61 8.01
N PHE A 106 5.31 11.66 7.86
CA PHE A 106 4.19 11.78 6.94
C PHE A 106 2.89 12.12 7.66
N ASP A 107 2.16 13.11 7.18
CA ASP A 107 0.81 13.43 7.64
C ASP A 107 -0.28 12.60 6.95
N GLY A 108 0.11 11.74 6.01
CA GLY A 108 -0.77 10.74 5.40
C GLY A 108 -0.01 9.59 4.79
N ALA A 109 -0.67 8.43 4.71
CA ALA A 109 -0.17 7.28 3.95
C ALA A 109 -1.29 6.53 3.23
N THR A 110 -0.91 5.83 2.16
CA THR A 110 -1.78 4.87 1.46
C THR A 110 -1.04 3.57 1.21
N MET A 111 -1.73 2.46 1.40
CA MET A 111 -1.26 1.12 1.07
C MET A 111 -2.38 0.38 0.32
N ILE A 112 -2.35 0.43 -1.01
CA ILE A 112 -3.40 -0.08 -1.88
C ILE A 112 -2.87 -1.20 -2.75
N ARG A 113 -3.47 -2.37 -2.66
CA ARG A 113 -3.01 -3.58 -3.37
C ARG A 113 -1.58 -4.02 -2.99
N THR A 114 -1.20 -3.78 -1.75
CA THR A 114 0.17 -4.00 -1.29
C THR A 114 0.22 -4.96 -0.10
N LEU A 115 -0.65 -4.80 0.90
CA LEU A 115 -0.62 -5.62 2.12
C LEU A 115 -0.71 -7.13 1.83
N HIS A 116 -1.44 -7.52 0.79
CA HIS A 116 -1.58 -8.93 0.43
C HIS A 116 -0.28 -9.58 -0.10
N HIS A 117 0.79 -8.82 -0.30
CA HIS A 117 2.13 -9.33 -0.60
C HIS A 117 3.04 -9.43 0.63
N MET A 118 2.52 -9.09 1.82
CA MET A 118 3.32 -9.06 3.04
C MET A 118 3.19 -10.37 3.81
N ALA A 119 4.29 -11.13 3.90
CA ALA A 119 4.37 -12.35 4.68
C ALA A 119 4.22 -12.08 6.19
N ASP A 120 4.71 -10.93 6.66
CA ASP A 120 4.51 -10.41 8.01
C ASP A 120 3.78 -9.06 7.96
N ALA A 121 2.46 -9.12 7.79
CA ALA A 121 1.63 -7.92 7.72
C ALA A 121 1.69 -7.04 8.99
N PRO A 122 1.71 -7.58 10.23
CA PRO A 122 1.90 -6.78 11.45
C PRO A 122 3.20 -5.99 11.45
N LEU A 123 4.32 -6.59 11.05
CA LEU A 123 5.62 -5.91 10.98
C LEU A 123 5.60 -4.77 9.96
N ALA A 124 5.05 -5.02 8.76
CA ALA A 124 4.90 -3.98 7.74
C ALA A 124 4.04 -2.80 8.23
N LEU A 125 2.90 -3.09 8.87
CA LEU A 125 2.03 -2.06 9.44
C LEU A 125 2.69 -1.27 10.57
N ALA A 126 3.55 -1.89 11.37
CA ALA A 126 4.33 -1.21 12.42
C ALA A 126 5.35 -0.23 11.82
N GLN A 127 5.99 -0.57 10.70
CA GLN A 127 6.87 0.36 9.99
C GLN A 127 6.12 1.58 9.45
N VAL A 128 4.90 1.35 8.94
CA VAL A 128 4.04 2.45 8.48
C VAL A 128 3.67 3.37 9.66
N GLU A 129 3.20 2.79 10.78
CA GLU A 129 2.82 3.55 11.97
C GLU A 129 3.97 4.44 12.46
N ARG A 130 5.18 3.88 12.58
CA ARG A 130 6.38 4.62 12.98
C ARG A 130 6.68 5.82 12.08
N SER A 131 6.37 5.73 10.79
CA SER A 131 6.65 6.78 9.81
C SER A 131 5.61 7.92 9.83
N LEU A 132 4.48 7.73 10.51
CA LEU A 132 3.34 8.66 10.51
C LEU A 132 3.42 9.66 11.66
N GLN A 133 3.03 10.89 11.37
CA GLN A 133 2.80 11.94 12.38
C GLN A 133 1.60 11.57 13.27
N PRO A 134 1.52 12.15 14.48
CA PRO A 134 0.34 12.04 15.32
C PRO A 134 -0.94 12.47 14.58
N GLY A 135 -1.96 11.59 14.60
CA GLY A 135 -3.24 11.86 13.94
C GLY A 135 -3.23 11.78 12.42
N ALA A 136 -2.13 11.35 11.81
CA ALA A 136 -2.01 11.21 10.34
C ALA A 136 -3.05 10.25 9.78
N ALA A 137 -3.57 10.56 8.59
CA ALA A 137 -4.53 9.70 7.91
C ALA A 137 -3.84 8.54 7.22
N PHE A 138 -4.27 7.30 7.46
CA PHE A 138 -3.77 6.13 6.76
C PHE A 138 -4.92 5.40 6.05
N ILE A 139 -4.81 5.25 4.73
CA ILE A 139 -5.75 4.48 3.92
C ILE A 139 -5.12 3.13 3.60
N LEU A 140 -5.70 2.09 4.20
CA LEU A 140 -5.28 0.71 4.01
C LEU A 140 -6.30 -0.04 3.17
N GLU A 141 -5.85 -0.71 2.11
CA GLU A 141 -6.64 -1.74 1.42
C GLU A 141 -6.08 -3.12 1.72
N TYR A 142 -6.98 -4.08 1.95
CA TYR A 142 -6.60 -5.47 2.10
C TYR A 142 -7.52 -6.43 1.35
N ALA A 143 -6.94 -7.54 0.87
CA ALA A 143 -7.66 -8.66 0.30
C ALA A 143 -8.40 -9.42 1.40
N ASN A 144 -9.71 -9.51 1.27
CA ASN A 144 -10.59 -10.06 2.31
C ASN A 144 -10.85 -11.55 2.10
N LYS A 145 -10.30 -12.37 2.97
CA LYS A 145 -10.53 -13.82 2.97
C LYS A 145 -11.98 -14.19 3.27
N ARG A 146 -12.73 -13.36 4.02
CA ARG A 146 -14.14 -13.56 4.39
C ARG A 146 -15.11 -13.00 3.34
N ASN A 147 -14.74 -13.03 2.06
CA ASN A 147 -15.65 -12.60 0.99
C ASN A 147 -16.72 -13.68 0.67
N ILE A 148 -17.85 -13.25 0.10
CA ILE A 148 -18.98 -14.15 -0.20
C ILE A 148 -18.61 -15.34 -1.07
N LYS A 149 -17.70 -15.15 -2.03
CA LYS A 149 -17.22 -16.24 -2.91
C LYS A 149 -16.46 -17.30 -2.10
N SER A 150 -15.59 -16.89 -1.18
CA SER A 150 -14.85 -17.81 -0.32
C SER A 150 -15.78 -18.54 0.65
N ILE A 151 -16.78 -17.85 1.20
CA ILE A 151 -17.80 -18.46 2.07
C ILE A 151 -18.57 -19.55 1.31
N LEU A 152 -19.08 -19.23 0.10
CA LEU A 152 -19.80 -20.20 -0.72
C LEU A 152 -18.92 -21.40 -1.12
N ARG A 153 -17.66 -21.15 -1.52
CA ARG A 153 -16.72 -22.24 -1.86
C ARG A 153 -16.44 -23.15 -0.67
N TYR A 154 -16.34 -22.61 0.54
CA TYR A 154 -16.14 -23.38 1.75
C TYR A 154 -17.33 -24.30 2.03
N PHE A 155 -18.56 -23.77 2.03
CA PHE A 155 -19.76 -24.60 2.23
C PHE A 155 -19.98 -25.63 1.13
N LEU A 156 -19.59 -25.31 -0.10
CA LEU A 156 -19.63 -26.25 -1.24
C LEU A 156 -18.42 -27.21 -1.28
N ARG A 157 -17.57 -27.19 -0.24
CA ARG A 157 -16.35 -28.03 -0.15
C ARG A 157 -15.38 -27.86 -1.35
N LYS A 158 -15.37 -26.67 -1.96
CA LYS A 158 -14.50 -26.31 -3.10
C LYS A 158 -13.20 -25.60 -2.69
N GLN A 159 -12.93 -25.51 -1.40
CA GLN A 159 -11.68 -25.04 -0.81
C GLN A 159 -11.45 -25.71 0.55
N SER A 160 -10.19 -25.88 0.94
CA SER A 160 -9.79 -26.56 2.18
C SER A 160 -9.72 -25.64 3.39
N TRP A 161 -9.41 -24.34 3.16
CA TRP A 161 -9.25 -23.38 4.25
C TRP A 161 -10.58 -22.70 4.63
N SER A 162 -10.70 -22.36 5.93
CA SER A 162 -11.89 -21.69 6.48
C SER A 162 -11.81 -20.17 6.29
N PRO A 163 -12.86 -19.52 5.75
CA PRO A 163 -12.94 -18.06 5.68
C PRO A 163 -13.23 -17.41 7.04
N PHE A 164 -13.48 -18.18 8.11
CA PHE A 164 -13.94 -17.69 9.39
C PHE A 164 -12.85 -17.61 10.48
N ASN A 165 -11.73 -18.33 10.33
CA ASN A 165 -10.60 -18.17 11.25
C ASN A 165 -9.80 -16.90 10.93
N CYS A 166 -9.07 -16.37 11.94
CA CYS A 166 -8.34 -15.11 11.81
C CYS A 166 -6.96 -15.26 11.15
N GLU A 167 -6.48 -16.48 10.95
CA GLU A 167 -5.18 -16.72 10.32
C GLU A 167 -5.17 -16.28 8.86
N PRO A 168 -4.12 -15.60 8.39
CA PRO A 168 -3.94 -15.31 6.96
C PRO A 168 -3.94 -16.59 6.13
N VAL A 169 -4.38 -16.51 4.91
CA VAL A 169 -4.26 -17.62 3.96
C VAL A 169 -3.42 -17.20 2.77
N GLU A 170 -2.33 -17.93 2.56
CA GLU A 170 -1.51 -17.83 1.37
C GLU A 170 -2.06 -18.81 0.32
N TYR A 171 -2.57 -18.30 -0.80
CA TYR A 171 -3.15 -19.14 -1.86
C TYR A 171 -2.25 -19.24 -3.09
N ILE A 172 -1.30 -18.34 -3.25
CA ILE A 172 -0.20 -18.34 -4.20
C ILE A 172 1.02 -17.76 -3.44
N PRO A 173 2.25 -18.15 -3.74
CA PRO A 173 3.43 -17.62 -3.06
C PRO A 173 3.41 -16.09 -2.94
N LEU A 174 3.55 -15.59 -1.72
CA LEU A 174 3.48 -14.18 -1.36
C LEU A 174 2.18 -13.47 -1.79
N ASN A 175 1.04 -14.20 -1.75
CA ASN A 175 -0.28 -13.62 -1.92
C ASN A 175 -1.22 -14.11 -0.82
N PHE A 176 -1.54 -13.20 0.08
CA PHE A 176 -2.30 -13.46 1.31
C PHE A 176 -3.67 -12.79 1.29
N ASP A 177 -4.69 -13.53 1.71
CA ASP A 177 -5.99 -12.95 2.08
C ASP A 177 -6.10 -12.89 3.61
N PHE A 178 -6.64 -11.80 4.13
CA PHE A 178 -6.73 -11.53 5.57
C PHE A 178 -8.17 -11.53 6.07
N HIS A 179 -8.36 -11.98 7.31
CA HIS A 179 -9.65 -11.88 7.97
C HIS A 179 -9.86 -10.47 8.55
N PRO A 180 -11.04 -9.85 8.39
CA PRO A 180 -11.30 -8.50 8.90
C PRO A 180 -11.03 -8.30 10.39
N ALA A 181 -11.22 -9.34 11.22
CA ALA A 181 -10.93 -9.26 12.65
C ALA A 181 -9.42 -9.22 12.92
N ALA A 182 -8.60 -9.95 12.15
CA ALA A 182 -7.15 -9.90 12.27
C ALA A 182 -6.62 -8.50 11.95
N ILE A 183 -7.07 -7.90 10.84
CA ILE A 183 -6.70 -6.54 10.47
C ILE A 183 -7.10 -5.54 11.56
N ARG A 184 -8.34 -5.61 12.07
CA ARG A 184 -8.78 -4.72 13.15
C ARG A 184 -7.94 -4.87 14.42
N LYS A 185 -7.57 -6.12 14.77
CA LYS A 185 -6.71 -6.37 15.92
C LYS A 185 -5.33 -5.73 15.73
N TRP A 186 -4.65 -5.99 14.61
CA TRP A 186 -3.32 -5.45 14.33
C TRP A 186 -3.31 -3.91 14.29
N MET A 187 -4.31 -3.32 13.65
CA MET A 187 -4.45 -1.86 13.62
C MET A 187 -4.66 -1.28 15.04
N GLY A 188 -5.51 -1.92 15.86
CA GLY A 188 -5.74 -1.52 17.23
C GLY A 188 -4.51 -1.68 18.12
N ASP A 189 -3.78 -2.81 17.99
CA ASP A 189 -2.54 -3.07 18.74
C ASP A 189 -1.45 -2.00 18.44
N LEU A 190 -1.46 -1.43 17.22
CA LEU A 190 -0.58 -0.34 16.78
C LEU A 190 -1.11 1.06 17.11
N GLY A 191 -2.28 1.17 17.74
CA GLY A 191 -2.87 2.45 18.14
C GLY A 191 -3.65 3.18 17.04
N PHE A 192 -3.90 2.55 15.89
CA PHE A 192 -4.74 3.15 14.86
C PHE A 192 -6.22 3.17 15.24
N SER A 193 -6.87 4.30 15.02
CA SER A 193 -8.32 4.46 15.14
C SER A 193 -8.99 4.28 13.77
N ILE A 194 -9.87 3.30 13.61
CA ILE A 194 -10.60 3.07 12.35
C ILE A 194 -11.79 4.04 12.27
N ILE A 195 -11.74 4.98 11.33
CA ILE A 195 -12.75 6.03 11.14
C ILE A 195 -13.84 5.57 10.17
N ARG A 196 -13.45 4.94 9.07
CA ARG A 196 -14.38 4.51 8.01
C ARG A 196 -13.94 3.19 7.39
N THR A 197 -14.92 2.35 7.09
CA THR A 197 -14.71 1.09 6.35
C THR A 197 -15.58 1.10 5.10
N LEU A 198 -14.97 0.88 3.94
CA LEU A 198 -15.66 0.69 2.67
C LEU A 198 -15.35 -0.70 2.11
N THR A 199 -16.37 -1.36 1.61
CA THR A 199 -16.25 -2.62 0.88
C THR A 199 -16.25 -2.35 -0.61
N VAL A 200 -15.38 -2.99 -1.38
CA VAL A 200 -15.12 -2.63 -2.77
C VAL A 200 -15.05 -3.88 -3.65
N SER A 201 -15.41 -3.71 -4.92
CA SER A 201 -15.36 -4.78 -5.94
C SER A 201 -16.39 -5.90 -5.74
N HIS A 202 -17.62 -5.58 -5.32
CA HIS A 202 -18.70 -6.55 -5.12
C HIS A 202 -19.11 -7.28 -6.41
N PHE A 203 -19.08 -6.59 -7.56
CA PHE A 203 -19.53 -7.10 -8.85
C PHE A 203 -18.39 -7.62 -9.73
N ARG A 204 -17.31 -8.17 -9.11
CA ARG A 204 -16.14 -8.72 -9.79
C ARG A 204 -16.43 -10.07 -10.46
N MET A 205 -17.49 -10.13 -11.25
CA MET A 205 -17.91 -11.31 -12.01
C MET A 205 -17.80 -11.03 -13.51
N GLY A 206 -17.16 -11.94 -14.26
CA GLY A 206 -16.93 -11.76 -15.69
C GLY A 206 -18.23 -11.56 -16.48
N LEU A 207 -19.31 -12.29 -16.10
CA LEU A 207 -20.62 -12.14 -16.73
C LEU A 207 -21.20 -10.72 -16.57
N LEU A 208 -21.15 -10.16 -15.34
CA LEU A 208 -21.65 -8.81 -15.09
C LEU A 208 -20.85 -7.75 -15.85
N LYS A 209 -19.52 -7.91 -15.91
CA LYS A 209 -18.63 -6.99 -16.65
C LYS A 209 -18.83 -7.05 -18.18
N ARG A 210 -19.45 -8.12 -18.70
CA ARG A 210 -19.82 -8.24 -20.12
C ARG A 210 -21.21 -7.62 -20.41
N LEU A 211 -22.13 -7.74 -19.46
CA LEU A 211 -23.52 -7.31 -19.64
C LEU A 211 -23.73 -5.82 -19.34
N PHE A 212 -22.94 -5.24 -18.46
CA PHE A 212 -23.14 -3.86 -17.99
C PHE A 212 -21.90 -2.99 -18.20
N PRO A 213 -22.08 -1.70 -18.52
CA PRO A 213 -20.97 -0.75 -18.62
C PRO A 213 -20.22 -0.62 -17.28
N VAL A 214 -18.89 -0.48 -17.36
CA VAL A 214 -18.00 -0.33 -16.19
C VAL A 214 -18.47 0.79 -15.25
N ARG A 215 -18.87 1.93 -15.80
CA ARG A 215 -19.35 3.10 -15.04
C ARG A 215 -20.59 2.78 -14.20
N PHE A 216 -21.51 2.00 -14.76
CA PHE A 216 -22.73 1.59 -14.06
C PHE A 216 -22.42 0.63 -12.91
N LEU A 217 -21.59 -0.40 -13.17
CA LEU A 217 -21.17 -1.34 -12.11
C LEU A 217 -20.39 -0.63 -11.01
N ALA A 218 -19.49 0.29 -11.35
CA ALA A 218 -18.74 1.05 -10.38
C ALA A 218 -19.60 2.01 -9.57
N TRP A 219 -20.65 2.58 -10.18
CA TRP A 219 -21.64 3.40 -9.46
C TRP A 219 -22.44 2.54 -8.45
N LEU A 220 -22.95 1.39 -8.87
CA LEU A 220 -23.61 0.43 -7.97
C LEU A 220 -22.68 -0.02 -6.83
N ASP A 221 -21.42 -0.34 -7.16
CA ASP A 221 -20.42 -0.71 -6.17
C ASP A 221 -20.17 0.42 -5.16
N SER A 222 -20.19 1.66 -5.63
CA SER A 222 -20.00 2.83 -4.78
C SER A 222 -21.13 3.01 -3.74
N LEU A 223 -22.34 2.55 -4.04
CA LEU A 223 -23.47 2.52 -3.09
C LEU A 223 -23.30 1.34 -2.12
N ALA A 224 -23.00 0.15 -2.66
CA ALA A 224 -22.76 -1.04 -1.86
C ALA A 224 -21.55 -0.86 -0.90
N ALA A 225 -20.56 -0.08 -1.30
CA ALA A 225 -19.37 0.20 -0.47
C ALA A 225 -19.70 0.80 0.91
N LEU A 226 -20.81 1.55 1.02
CA LEU A 226 -21.25 2.17 2.28
C LEU A 226 -21.70 1.14 3.33
N THR A 227 -22.02 -0.09 2.90
CA THR A 227 -22.40 -1.18 3.81
C THR A 227 -21.21 -1.75 4.60
N GLY A 228 -19.99 -1.34 4.27
CA GLY A 228 -18.75 -1.85 4.87
C GLY A 228 -18.65 -1.76 6.39
N LYS A 229 -19.40 -0.84 7.00
CA LYS A 229 -19.52 -0.75 8.46
C LYS A 229 -20.20 -1.99 9.07
N TRP A 230 -21.15 -2.60 8.35
CA TRP A 230 -21.95 -3.73 8.83
C TRP A 230 -21.52 -5.06 8.21
N TRP A 231 -21.24 -5.04 6.91
CA TRP A 231 -20.98 -6.25 6.10
C TRP A 231 -19.69 -6.12 5.32
N GLN A 232 -18.73 -6.98 5.62
CA GLN A 232 -17.47 -7.03 4.89
C GLN A 232 -17.41 -8.35 4.10
N LEU A 233 -18.24 -8.45 3.06
CA LEU A 233 -18.38 -9.63 2.21
C LEU A 233 -17.79 -9.45 0.80
N SER A 234 -17.25 -8.27 0.50
CA SER A 234 -16.54 -8.02 -0.75
C SER A 234 -15.11 -8.58 -0.72
N PRO A 235 -14.51 -8.82 -1.88
CA PRO A 235 -13.12 -9.32 -1.96
C PRO A 235 -12.07 -8.29 -1.52
N SER A 236 -12.38 -7.00 -1.52
CA SER A 236 -11.47 -5.92 -1.11
C SER A 236 -12.15 -5.02 -0.09
N VAL A 237 -11.43 -4.62 0.94
CA VAL A 237 -11.89 -3.72 2.00
C VAL A 237 -10.90 -2.58 2.16
N PHE A 238 -11.42 -1.35 2.18
CA PHE A 238 -10.68 -0.13 2.42
C PHE A 238 -10.99 0.41 3.80
N LEU A 239 -9.96 0.77 4.54
CA LEU A 239 -10.05 1.44 5.82
C LEU A 239 -9.47 2.84 5.71
N LEU A 240 -10.19 3.85 6.22
CA LEU A 240 -9.57 5.10 6.66
C LEU A 240 -9.30 4.97 8.14
N THR A 241 -8.06 5.17 8.53
CA THR A 241 -7.63 5.14 9.93
C THR A 241 -6.85 6.40 10.24
N HIS A 242 -6.76 6.73 11.53
CA HIS A 242 -5.84 7.75 12.02
C HIS A 242 -4.81 7.11 12.93
N SER A 243 -3.55 7.53 12.84
CA SER A 243 -2.48 7.15 13.75
C SER A 243 -2.77 7.68 15.17
N LYS A 244 -2.09 7.14 16.18
CA LYS A 244 -2.18 7.62 17.56
C LYS A 244 -1.82 9.11 17.67
N LEU A 245 -2.38 9.80 18.67
CA LEU A 245 -2.17 11.23 18.86
C LEU A 245 -0.93 11.57 19.72
N ASP A 246 -0.39 10.60 20.44
CA ASP A 246 0.75 10.72 21.36
C ASP A 246 2.10 10.33 20.71
N GLY A 247 2.15 10.32 19.39
CA GLY A 247 3.36 10.01 18.62
C GLY A 247 4.34 11.19 18.54
N ILE A 248 5.44 10.93 17.82
CA ILE A 248 6.50 11.92 17.55
C ILE A 248 6.30 12.51 16.15
N SER A 249 6.53 13.81 15.99
CA SER A 249 6.68 14.43 14.68
C SER A 249 8.15 14.63 14.37
N ALA A 250 8.55 14.33 13.13
CA ALA A 250 9.92 14.54 12.67
C ALA A 250 10.31 16.04 12.78
N PRO A 251 11.58 16.35 13.11
CA PRO A 251 12.09 17.71 12.96
C PRO A 251 11.94 18.21 11.53
N GLU A 252 11.78 19.52 11.37
CA GLU A 252 11.66 20.14 10.04
C GLU A 252 12.86 19.77 9.15
N GLY A 253 12.59 19.30 7.93
CA GLY A 253 13.60 18.89 6.97
C GLY A 253 14.15 17.47 7.18
N ALA A 254 13.95 16.84 8.33
CA ALA A 254 14.37 15.47 8.56
C ALA A 254 13.41 14.49 7.88
N ILE A 255 13.94 13.65 6.99
CA ILE A 255 13.14 12.68 6.23
C ILE A 255 13.71 11.28 6.38
N PHE A 256 15.02 11.12 6.13
CA PHE A 256 15.63 9.82 6.00
C PHE A 256 16.29 9.31 7.28
N ALA A 257 16.17 7.99 7.49
CA ALA A 257 16.94 7.21 8.43
C ALA A 257 17.53 6.00 7.74
N CYS A 258 18.70 5.57 8.18
CA CYS A 258 19.37 4.39 7.66
C CYS A 258 18.54 3.13 7.95
N PRO A 259 18.07 2.38 6.93
CA PRO A 259 17.28 1.17 7.14
C PRO A 259 18.08 0.05 7.85
N ALA A 260 19.42 0.09 7.80
CA ALA A 260 20.27 -0.89 8.47
C ALA A 260 20.47 -0.64 9.98
N CYS A 261 20.48 0.64 10.43
CA CYS A 261 20.83 0.94 11.82
C CYS A 261 19.99 2.06 12.47
N GLY A 262 19.03 2.64 11.77
CA GLY A 262 18.11 3.68 12.27
C GLY A 262 18.73 5.08 12.42
N ASN A 263 20.04 5.27 12.12
CA ASN A 263 20.66 6.58 12.25
C ASN A 263 20.11 7.58 11.23
N PRO A 264 19.79 8.83 11.59
CA PRO A 264 19.38 9.85 10.63
C PRO A 264 20.37 10.01 9.48
N LEU A 265 19.86 10.25 8.28
CA LEU A 265 20.65 10.48 7.07
C LEU A 265 20.37 11.87 6.53
N GLU A 266 21.44 12.54 6.09
CA GLU A 266 21.32 13.78 5.33
C GLU A 266 20.91 13.47 3.88
N ASP A 267 19.99 14.27 3.33
CA ASP A 267 19.55 14.15 1.93
C ASP A 267 20.57 14.80 0.99
N THR A 268 21.63 14.08 0.66
CA THR A 268 22.78 14.54 -0.12
C THR A 268 23.02 13.73 -1.39
N PRO A 269 22.10 13.83 -2.41
CA PRO A 269 22.36 13.16 -3.69
C PRO A 269 23.70 13.57 -4.33
N PRO A 270 24.36 12.69 -5.11
CA PRO A 270 23.84 11.42 -5.63
C PRO A 270 24.05 10.20 -4.72
N LEU A 271 24.61 10.35 -3.52
CA LEU A 271 24.91 9.24 -2.60
C LEU A 271 24.66 9.66 -1.15
N LEU A 272 23.72 9.02 -0.49
CA LEU A 272 23.53 9.16 0.95
C LEU A 272 24.38 8.14 1.69
N ARG A 273 25.20 8.57 2.63
CA ARG A 273 26.06 7.69 3.43
C ARG A 273 25.74 7.78 4.91
N CYS A 274 25.52 6.64 5.54
CA CYS A 274 25.30 6.57 6.97
C CYS A 274 26.61 6.80 7.73
N SER A 275 26.65 7.82 8.58
CA SER A 275 27.82 8.14 9.41
C SER A 275 28.11 7.06 10.45
N ARG A 276 27.08 6.27 10.88
CA ARG A 276 27.21 5.24 11.92
C ARG A 276 27.68 3.89 11.37
N CYS A 277 27.01 3.34 10.36
CA CYS A 277 27.30 1.99 9.85
C CYS A 277 27.95 1.98 8.46
N GLN A 278 28.21 3.14 7.88
CA GLN A 278 28.89 3.34 6.60
C GLN A 278 28.14 2.80 5.36
N HIS A 279 26.92 2.27 5.51
CA HIS A 279 26.10 1.93 4.35
C HIS A 279 25.89 3.16 3.46
N ALA A 280 25.92 2.92 2.16
CA ALA A 280 25.79 3.95 1.14
C ALA A 280 24.57 3.63 0.25
N TYR A 281 23.73 4.63 0.04
CA TYR A 281 22.46 4.53 -0.68
C TYR A 281 22.52 5.45 -1.90
N PRO A 282 22.62 4.88 -3.12
CA PRO A 282 22.73 5.68 -4.33
C PRO A 282 21.41 6.33 -4.72
N VAL A 283 21.49 7.50 -5.35
CA VAL A 283 20.37 8.15 -6.04
C VAL A 283 20.70 8.16 -7.53
N GLN A 284 20.06 7.31 -8.28
CA GLN A 284 20.30 7.16 -9.70
C GLN A 284 19.02 7.37 -10.49
N GLY A 285 19.07 8.21 -11.54
CA GLY A 285 17.89 8.54 -12.30
C GLY A 285 16.76 9.15 -11.45
N GLY A 286 17.08 9.92 -10.40
CA GLY A 286 16.09 10.51 -9.51
C GLY A 286 15.39 9.52 -8.56
N ILE A 287 15.84 8.25 -8.50
CA ILE A 287 15.32 7.22 -7.61
C ILE A 287 16.35 6.96 -6.52
N TYR A 288 15.93 7.09 -5.25
CA TYR A 288 16.70 6.74 -4.07
C TYR A 288 16.63 5.23 -3.86
N ASP A 289 17.76 4.53 -3.80
CA ASP A 289 17.81 3.09 -3.57
C ASP A 289 18.28 2.77 -2.15
N PHE A 290 17.33 2.42 -1.28
CA PHE A 290 17.58 2.06 0.12
C PHE A 290 17.48 0.55 0.36
N ARG A 291 17.39 -0.27 -0.67
CA ARG A 291 17.35 -1.73 -0.52
C ARG A 291 18.68 -2.22 0.06
N LEU A 292 18.62 -3.03 1.12
CA LEU A 292 19.82 -3.57 1.78
C LEU A 292 20.48 -4.67 0.92
N ASP A 293 19.64 -5.47 0.23
CA ASP A 293 20.09 -6.54 -0.68
C ASP A 293 19.32 -6.39 -2.01
N PRO A 294 19.77 -5.49 -2.91
CA PRO A 294 19.08 -5.33 -4.20
C PRO A 294 19.22 -6.61 -5.04
N PRO A 295 18.21 -6.96 -5.87
CA PRO A 295 18.28 -8.10 -6.77
C PRO A 295 19.52 -8.04 -7.65
N ALA A 296 20.24 -9.16 -7.79
CA ALA A 296 21.43 -9.24 -8.65
C ALA A 296 21.06 -8.89 -10.10
N GLY A 297 21.69 -7.86 -10.68
CA GLY A 297 21.54 -7.51 -12.08
C GLY A 297 21.14 -6.06 -12.39
N VAL A 298 21.03 -5.19 -11.39
CA VAL A 298 20.74 -3.76 -11.59
C VAL A 298 21.98 -2.94 -11.20
N ASN A 299 22.97 -2.91 -12.06
CA ASN A 299 24.10 -1.96 -12.06
C ASN A 299 23.94 -0.94 -13.16
#